data_29a53399318fa40817b2cb8278bc9716
#
_entry.id   29a53399318fa40817b2cb8278bc9716
#
_cell.length_a   1.000
_cell.length_b   1.000
_cell.length_c   1.000
_cell.angle_alpha   90.00
_cell.angle_beta   90.00
_cell.angle_gamma   90.00
#
_symmetry.space_group_name_H-M   'P 1'
#
loop_
_entity.id
_entity.type
_entity.pdbx_description
1 polymer ?
#
loop_
_entity_poly.entity_id
_entity_poly.type
_entity_poly.pdbx_seq_one_letter_code
_entity_poly.pdbx_strand_id
1 'polypeptide(L)'
;MLLTTAVASLGASAPFFKDAMNPADKVEKWKISKLIPYARNARTHSDEQVGQIAASIKEWGWTTPVLVDETGGIIAGHGRTLAAQKLGMTEVPVMVAKGWSDAKKRAYVLTDNKLALNAGWNNEMLALELGEIGELGFDLDLTGFTAEEIAALTPEQIEPGLTDEDAVPDVPEQPVTVLGDVWLLGKHRLMCGDSTNVDAVSKLTQGGGLICC
;
A
#
# COMPACT_ATOMS: atom_id res chain seq x y z
N MET A 1 -11.30 4.50 37.34
CA MET A 1 -11.27 3.02 37.34
C MET A 1 -10.35 2.61 36.20
N LEU A 2 -9.05 2.47 36.51
CA LEU A 2 -7.99 2.21 35.54
C LEU A 2 -7.94 0.70 35.28
N LEU A 3 -8.24 0.27 34.07
CA LEU A 3 -8.01 -1.08 33.59
C LEU A 3 -6.51 -1.24 33.25
N THR A 4 -5.77 -1.78 34.19
CA THR A 4 -4.38 -2.23 33.97
C THR A 4 -4.44 -3.55 33.21
N THR A 5 -4.24 -3.52 31.90
CA THR A 5 -4.02 -4.71 31.09
C THR A 5 -2.65 -5.27 31.46
N ALA A 6 -2.64 -6.39 32.18
CA ALA A 6 -1.44 -7.15 32.45
C ALA A 6 -0.91 -7.72 31.12
N VAL A 7 0.19 -7.14 30.63
CA VAL A 7 1.05 -7.79 29.64
C VAL A 7 1.71 -8.95 30.35
N ALA A 8 1.21 -10.18 30.13
CA ALA A 8 1.88 -11.38 30.58
C ALA A 8 3.28 -11.39 29.97
N SER A 9 4.29 -11.28 30.82
CA SER A 9 5.69 -11.49 30.46
C SER A 9 5.80 -12.91 29.91
N LEU A 10 6.03 -13.03 28.60
CA LEU A 10 6.49 -14.26 28.00
C LEU A 10 7.87 -14.55 28.59
N GLY A 11 7.85 -15.37 29.67
CA GLY A 11 9.05 -15.81 30.38
C GLY A 11 9.99 -16.53 29.44
N ALA A 12 11.25 -16.24 29.67
CA ALA A 12 12.49 -16.90 29.26
C ALA A 12 12.36 -18.08 28.28
N SER A 13 12.83 -17.83 27.02
CA SER A 13 13.53 -18.78 26.18
C SER A 13 13.26 -20.28 26.43
N ALA A 14 12.14 -20.79 25.96
CA ALA A 14 12.08 -22.18 25.57
C ALA A 14 13.10 -22.38 24.43
N PRO A 15 13.86 -23.48 24.41
CA PRO A 15 14.77 -23.77 23.32
C PRO A 15 14.00 -24.17 22.07
N PHE A 16 13.33 -23.21 21.43
CA PHE A 16 12.49 -23.45 20.26
C PHE A 16 13.32 -23.77 19.01
N PHE A 17 14.65 -23.58 19.06
CA PHE A 17 15.54 -23.70 17.92
C PHE A 17 16.67 -24.74 18.07
N LYS A 18 16.70 -25.52 19.14
CA LYS A 18 17.91 -26.32 19.43
C LYS A 18 18.12 -27.55 18.58
N ASP A 19 17.09 -28.13 17.91
CA ASP A 19 17.27 -29.37 17.15
C ASP A 19 16.44 -29.50 15.83
N ALA A 20 15.72 -28.47 15.42
CA ALA A 20 15.07 -28.50 14.11
C ALA A 20 16.01 -27.91 13.08
N MET A 21 16.52 -28.71 12.13
CA MET A 21 17.25 -28.18 10.96
C MET A 21 16.41 -27.07 10.31
N ASN A 22 16.93 -25.84 10.34
CA ASN A 22 16.32 -24.72 9.67
C ASN A 22 16.46 -24.93 8.16
N PRO A 23 15.37 -24.94 7.39
CA PRO A 23 15.44 -25.11 5.92
C PRO A 23 16.38 -24.11 5.24
N ALA A 24 16.50 -22.90 5.78
CA ALA A 24 17.33 -21.84 5.24
C ALA A 24 18.84 -22.06 5.41
N ASP A 25 19.27 -22.99 6.25
CA ASP A 25 20.70 -23.26 6.49
C ASP A 25 21.41 -23.84 5.25
N LYS A 26 20.64 -24.40 4.32
CA LYS A 26 21.17 -24.98 3.10
C LYS A 26 20.26 -24.73 1.90
N VAL A 27 20.81 -24.07 0.89
CA VAL A 27 20.17 -23.93 -0.42
C VAL A 27 20.80 -24.91 -1.39
N GLU A 28 19.99 -25.69 -2.06
CA GLU A 28 20.39 -26.69 -3.04
C GLU A 28 19.84 -26.31 -4.43
N LYS A 29 20.48 -26.77 -5.52
CA LYS A 29 19.92 -26.68 -6.87
C LYS A 29 19.22 -27.97 -7.22
N TRP A 30 17.93 -27.92 -7.52
CA TRP A 30 17.17 -29.08 -7.93
C TRP A 30 16.58 -28.89 -9.33
N LYS A 31 16.51 -29.99 -10.08
CA LYS A 31 15.80 -30.02 -11.37
C LYS A 31 14.34 -29.70 -11.16
N ILE A 32 13.78 -28.84 -11.99
CA ILE A 32 12.34 -28.49 -11.92
C ILE A 32 11.46 -29.72 -12.06
N SER A 33 11.87 -30.70 -12.87
CA SER A 33 11.15 -31.98 -13.05
C SER A 33 11.02 -32.82 -11.77
N LYS A 34 11.82 -32.53 -10.73
CA LYS A 34 11.74 -33.16 -9.42
C LYS A 34 10.70 -32.50 -8.52
N LEU A 35 10.25 -31.30 -8.85
CA LEU A 35 9.32 -30.52 -8.04
C LEU A 35 7.88 -30.97 -8.29
N ILE A 36 7.17 -31.28 -7.23
CA ILE A 36 5.79 -31.76 -7.26
C ILE A 36 4.87 -30.65 -6.73
N PRO A 37 4.04 -30.02 -7.58
CA PRO A 37 3.09 -29.04 -7.12
C PRO A 37 2.10 -29.62 -6.10
N TYR A 38 1.81 -28.85 -5.06
CA TYR A 38 0.82 -29.26 -4.08
C TYR A 38 -0.60 -29.14 -4.66
N ALA A 39 -1.25 -30.28 -4.90
CA ALA A 39 -2.55 -30.36 -5.58
C ALA A 39 -3.69 -29.60 -4.85
N ARG A 40 -3.57 -29.36 -3.54
CA ARG A 40 -4.55 -28.63 -2.72
C ARG A 40 -4.08 -27.22 -2.38
N ASN A 41 -3.21 -26.63 -3.22
CA ASN A 41 -2.81 -25.24 -3.04
C ASN A 41 -4.02 -24.32 -3.30
N ALA A 42 -4.44 -23.61 -2.25
CA ALA A 42 -5.55 -22.66 -2.35
C ALA A 42 -5.17 -21.35 -3.07
N ARG A 43 -3.87 -21.05 -3.22
CA ARG A 43 -3.39 -19.87 -3.95
C ARG A 43 -3.35 -20.18 -5.45
N THR A 44 -4.09 -19.39 -6.20
CA THR A 44 -4.06 -19.41 -7.68
C THR A 44 -3.08 -18.38 -8.23
N HIS A 45 -2.55 -18.64 -9.39
CA HIS A 45 -1.67 -17.72 -10.11
C HIS A 45 -2.20 -17.54 -11.53
N SER A 46 -2.50 -16.30 -11.93
CA SER A 46 -2.84 -15.98 -13.31
C SER A 46 -1.59 -16.01 -14.20
N ASP A 47 -1.79 -16.17 -15.51
CA ASP A 47 -0.68 -16.14 -16.47
C ASP A 47 0.06 -14.79 -16.47
N GLU A 48 -0.66 -13.71 -16.17
CA GLU A 48 -0.09 -12.36 -16.00
C GLU A 48 0.83 -12.31 -14.78
N GLN A 49 0.36 -12.78 -13.63
CA GLN A 49 1.18 -12.82 -12.41
C GLN A 49 2.41 -13.71 -12.60
N VAL A 50 2.27 -14.86 -13.28
CA VAL A 50 3.42 -15.71 -13.62
C VAL A 50 4.37 -14.97 -14.55
N GLY A 51 3.86 -14.14 -15.47
CA GLY A 51 4.65 -13.26 -16.33
C GLY A 51 5.44 -12.21 -15.54
N GLN A 52 4.81 -11.54 -14.59
CA GLN A 52 5.46 -10.56 -13.69
C GLN A 52 6.58 -11.23 -12.86
N ILE A 53 6.31 -12.40 -12.28
CA ILE A 53 7.33 -13.16 -11.53
C ILE A 53 8.50 -13.56 -12.45
N ALA A 54 8.23 -13.95 -13.70
CA ALA A 54 9.25 -14.31 -14.67
C ALA A 54 10.11 -13.10 -15.05
N ALA A 55 9.50 -11.93 -15.26
CA ALA A 55 10.21 -10.68 -15.51
C ALA A 55 11.10 -10.30 -14.32
N SER A 56 10.58 -10.40 -13.11
CA SER A 56 11.34 -10.18 -11.87
C SER A 56 12.55 -11.13 -11.75
N ILE A 57 12.38 -12.43 -12.03
CA ILE A 57 13.50 -13.40 -12.01
C ILE A 57 14.54 -13.06 -13.08
N LYS A 58 14.11 -12.57 -14.24
CA LYS A 58 15.02 -12.19 -15.32
C LYS A 58 15.85 -10.97 -14.98
N GLU A 59 15.25 -9.98 -14.30
CA GLU A 59 15.91 -8.72 -13.93
C GLU A 59 16.84 -8.90 -12.73
N TRP A 60 16.32 -9.40 -11.61
CA TRP A 60 17.08 -9.48 -10.37
C TRP A 60 17.70 -10.84 -10.08
N GLY A 61 17.49 -11.82 -10.96
CA GLY A 61 17.89 -13.20 -10.70
C GLY A 61 16.95 -13.87 -9.68
N TRP A 62 17.37 -15.06 -9.26
CA TRP A 62 16.60 -15.86 -8.30
C TRP A 62 16.92 -15.45 -6.85
N THR A 63 16.11 -14.64 -6.23
CA THR A 63 16.37 -14.07 -4.89
C THR A 63 15.86 -14.92 -3.74
N THR A 64 14.75 -15.67 -3.92
CA THR A 64 14.09 -16.41 -2.83
C THR A 64 13.89 -17.88 -3.22
N PRO A 65 14.60 -18.85 -2.61
CA PRO A 65 14.49 -20.28 -2.95
C PRO A 65 13.08 -20.84 -2.80
N VAL A 66 12.77 -21.91 -3.52
CA VAL A 66 11.53 -22.67 -3.35
C VAL A 66 11.64 -23.53 -2.10
N LEU A 67 10.64 -23.51 -1.22
CA LEU A 67 10.59 -24.41 -0.07
C LEU A 67 9.88 -25.71 -0.47
N VAL A 68 10.59 -26.83 -0.30
CA VAL A 68 10.10 -28.15 -0.65
C VAL A 68 10.23 -29.12 0.52
N ASP A 69 9.52 -30.22 0.46
CA ASP A 69 9.79 -31.33 1.35
C ASP A 69 10.84 -32.30 0.77
N GLU A 70 11.21 -33.33 1.53
CA GLU A 70 12.24 -34.32 1.16
C GLU A 70 11.89 -35.12 -0.10
N THR A 71 10.60 -35.21 -0.45
CA THR A 71 10.12 -35.93 -1.64
C THR A 71 9.98 -35.03 -2.87
N GLY A 72 10.15 -33.72 -2.71
CA GLY A 72 10.00 -32.72 -3.78
C GLY A 72 8.66 -32.01 -3.80
N GLY A 73 7.78 -32.29 -2.83
CA GLY A 73 6.52 -31.57 -2.68
C GLY A 73 6.75 -30.09 -2.38
N ILE A 74 6.18 -29.19 -3.21
CA ILE A 74 6.34 -27.75 -3.03
C ILE A 74 5.47 -27.31 -1.85
N ILE A 75 6.09 -26.62 -0.89
CA ILE A 75 5.44 -26.03 0.28
C ILE A 75 5.23 -24.52 0.03
N ALA A 76 6.24 -23.81 -0.48
CA ALA A 76 6.16 -22.39 -0.85
C ALA A 76 6.93 -22.09 -2.13
N GLY A 77 6.43 -21.16 -2.95
CA GLY A 77 7.07 -20.75 -4.20
C GLY A 77 6.47 -21.39 -5.47
N HIS A 78 5.20 -21.81 -5.45
CA HIS A 78 4.52 -22.35 -6.62
C HIS A 78 4.58 -21.39 -7.83
N GLY A 79 4.27 -20.11 -7.65
CA GLY A 79 4.34 -19.11 -8.71
C GLY A 79 5.74 -18.96 -9.30
N ARG A 80 6.79 -18.98 -8.45
CA ARG A 80 8.20 -18.96 -8.91
C ARG A 80 8.56 -20.18 -9.72
N THR A 81 8.04 -21.35 -9.34
CA THR A 81 8.25 -22.60 -10.11
C THR A 81 7.60 -22.51 -11.48
N LEU A 82 6.37 -21.98 -11.58
CA LEU A 82 5.68 -21.75 -12.85
C LEU A 82 6.44 -20.73 -13.72
N ALA A 83 6.91 -19.64 -13.13
CA ALA A 83 7.73 -18.64 -13.83
C ALA A 83 9.04 -19.23 -14.36
N ALA A 84 9.71 -20.07 -13.57
CA ALA A 84 10.93 -20.78 -14.02
C ALA A 84 10.65 -21.71 -15.22
N GLN A 85 9.51 -22.42 -15.21
CA GLN A 85 9.08 -23.24 -16.35
C GLN A 85 8.86 -22.37 -17.60
N LYS A 86 8.18 -21.22 -17.43
CA LYS A 86 7.96 -20.25 -18.52
C LYS A 86 9.26 -19.70 -19.10
N LEU A 87 10.29 -19.52 -18.25
CA LEU A 87 11.64 -19.09 -18.64
C LEU A 87 12.50 -20.21 -19.23
N GLY A 88 12.02 -21.46 -19.28
CA GLY A 88 12.80 -22.61 -19.77
C GLY A 88 13.96 -23.01 -18.85
N MET A 89 13.92 -22.63 -17.57
CA MET A 89 14.95 -23.03 -16.61
C MET A 89 14.87 -24.52 -16.33
N THR A 90 16.01 -25.16 -16.19
CA THR A 90 16.09 -26.61 -15.90
C THR A 90 16.23 -26.92 -14.42
N GLU A 91 16.82 -25.97 -13.68
CA GLU A 91 17.11 -26.11 -12.26
C GLU A 91 16.72 -24.81 -11.51
N VAL A 92 16.35 -24.95 -10.26
CA VAL A 92 16.01 -23.82 -9.36
C VAL A 92 16.61 -24.04 -7.98
N PRO A 93 16.92 -22.96 -7.23
CA PRO A 93 17.36 -23.08 -5.85
C PRO A 93 16.18 -23.46 -4.95
N VAL A 94 16.43 -24.44 -4.08
CA VAL A 94 15.45 -24.97 -3.13
C VAL A 94 16.01 -24.99 -1.71
N MET A 95 15.10 -24.86 -0.74
CA MET A 95 15.34 -25.18 0.67
C MET A 95 14.50 -26.41 1.04
N VAL A 96 15.05 -27.34 1.78
CA VAL A 96 14.36 -28.60 2.13
C VAL A 96 13.87 -28.56 3.58
N ALA A 97 12.56 -28.63 3.76
CA ALA A 97 11.89 -28.70 5.06
C ALA A 97 11.93 -30.14 5.61
N LYS A 98 13.08 -30.55 6.12
CA LYS A 98 13.28 -31.91 6.65
C LYS A 98 12.51 -32.16 7.92
N GLY A 99 11.89 -33.34 8.03
CA GLY A 99 11.19 -33.79 9.23
C GLY A 99 9.90 -33.03 9.54
N TRP A 100 9.36 -32.23 8.60
CA TRP A 100 8.08 -31.57 8.84
C TRP A 100 6.93 -32.55 8.67
N SER A 101 6.05 -32.61 9.68
CA SER A 101 4.81 -33.38 9.57
C SER A 101 3.90 -32.81 8.47
N ASP A 102 2.99 -33.63 7.94
CA ASP A 102 2.03 -33.19 6.92
C ASP A 102 1.14 -32.05 7.41
N ALA A 103 0.75 -32.08 8.69
CA ALA A 103 -0.01 -30.99 9.29
C ALA A 103 0.78 -29.67 9.28
N LYS A 104 2.09 -29.69 9.63
CA LYS A 104 2.96 -28.53 9.62
C LYS A 104 3.15 -27.98 8.20
N LYS A 105 3.41 -28.85 7.21
CA LYS A 105 3.53 -28.43 5.81
C LYS A 105 2.27 -27.75 5.32
N ARG A 106 1.11 -28.36 5.54
CA ARG A 106 -0.19 -27.80 5.11
C ARG A 106 -0.54 -26.49 5.79
N ALA A 107 -0.28 -26.38 7.09
CA ALA A 107 -0.46 -25.12 7.81
C ALA A 107 0.44 -24.03 7.24
N TYR A 108 1.71 -24.33 6.98
CA TYR A 108 2.66 -23.38 6.46
C TYR A 108 2.27 -22.87 5.06
N VAL A 109 1.78 -23.75 4.15
CA VAL A 109 1.26 -23.33 2.83
C VAL A 109 0.21 -22.21 2.96
N LEU A 110 -0.68 -22.30 3.93
CA LEU A 110 -1.70 -21.28 4.18
C LEU A 110 -1.11 -20.04 4.84
N THR A 111 -0.25 -20.23 5.84
CA THR A 111 0.35 -19.16 6.62
C THR A 111 1.20 -18.25 5.76
N ASP A 112 2.10 -18.80 4.94
CA ASP A 112 3.01 -18.06 4.05
C ASP A 112 2.20 -17.14 3.11
N ASN A 113 1.16 -17.66 2.50
CA ASN A 113 0.29 -16.91 1.62
C ASN A 113 -0.55 -15.85 2.38
N LYS A 114 -1.06 -16.18 3.58
CA LYS A 114 -1.94 -15.27 4.32
C LYS A 114 -1.18 -14.12 4.94
N LEU A 115 0.01 -14.36 5.51
CA LEU A 115 0.82 -13.29 6.12
C LEU A 115 1.24 -12.23 5.10
N ALA A 116 1.56 -12.63 3.86
CA ALA A 116 1.85 -11.67 2.79
C ALA A 116 0.68 -10.73 2.48
N LEU A 117 -0.58 -11.23 2.60
CA LEU A 117 -1.79 -10.44 2.38
C LEU A 117 -2.18 -9.54 3.56
N ASN A 118 -1.61 -9.78 4.75
CA ASN A 118 -1.91 -8.97 5.93
C ASN A 118 -1.05 -7.69 6.00
N ALA A 119 0.00 -7.59 5.21
CA ALA A 119 0.78 -6.38 5.06
C ALA A 119 0.04 -5.35 4.20
N GLY A 120 0.28 -4.07 4.47
CA GLY A 120 -0.20 -2.95 3.66
C GLY A 120 0.95 -2.05 3.25
N TRP A 121 0.63 -0.97 2.55
CA TRP A 121 1.59 0.04 2.12
C TRP A 121 1.35 1.36 2.87
N ASN A 122 2.41 2.07 3.16
CA ASN A 122 2.33 3.50 3.44
C ASN A 122 2.31 4.20 2.07
N ASN A 123 1.13 4.68 1.67
CA ASN A 123 0.92 5.21 0.32
C ASN A 123 1.77 6.46 0.03
N GLU A 124 2.02 7.32 1.03
CA GLU A 124 2.87 8.51 0.86
C GLU A 124 4.31 8.11 0.55
N MET A 125 4.88 7.20 1.33
CA MET A 125 6.24 6.71 1.09
C MET A 125 6.33 5.92 -0.21
N LEU A 126 5.31 5.12 -0.54
CA LEU A 126 5.27 4.35 -1.78
C LEU A 126 5.24 5.26 -3.02
N ALA A 127 4.47 6.35 -2.98
CA ALA A 127 4.42 7.34 -4.06
C ALA A 127 5.79 8.00 -4.28
N LEU A 128 6.48 8.38 -3.19
CA LEU A 128 7.83 8.95 -3.26
C LEU A 128 8.83 7.98 -3.88
N GLU A 129 8.88 6.74 -3.38
CA GLU A 129 9.80 5.71 -3.89
C GLU A 129 9.56 5.40 -5.38
N LEU A 130 8.30 5.22 -5.80
CA LEU A 130 7.97 4.97 -7.20
C LEU A 130 8.34 6.17 -8.08
N GLY A 131 8.14 7.40 -7.60
CA GLY A 131 8.54 8.62 -8.29
C GLY A 131 10.05 8.68 -8.50
N GLU A 132 10.83 8.50 -7.44
CA GLU A 132 12.30 8.53 -7.49
C GLU A 132 12.87 7.41 -8.38
N ILE A 133 12.32 6.19 -8.29
CA ILE A 133 12.70 5.06 -9.14
C ILE A 133 12.44 5.38 -10.62
N GLY A 134 11.29 6.00 -10.93
CA GLY A 134 10.93 6.43 -12.29
C GLY A 134 11.87 7.51 -12.81
N GLU A 135 12.24 8.51 -11.99
CA GLU A 135 13.22 9.55 -12.35
C GLU A 135 14.61 8.98 -12.63
N LEU A 136 15.00 7.89 -11.96
CA LEU A 136 16.23 7.14 -12.24
C LEU A 136 16.16 6.34 -13.54
N GLY A 137 15.01 6.32 -14.23
CA GLY A 137 14.80 5.64 -15.51
C GLY A 137 14.59 4.13 -15.39
N PHE A 138 14.22 3.64 -14.19
CA PHE A 138 13.90 2.23 -14.00
C PHE A 138 12.47 1.93 -14.47
N ASP A 139 12.30 0.76 -15.06
CA ASP A 139 10.98 0.30 -15.56
C ASP A 139 10.06 -0.08 -14.39
N LEU A 140 9.06 0.75 -14.13
CA LEU A 140 8.12 0.57 -13.02
C LEU A 140 7.21 -0.65 -13.18
N ASP A 141 6.99 -1.15 -14.40
CA ASP A 141 6.20 -2.38 -14.63
C ASP A 141 6.83 -3.60 -13.93
N LEU A 142 8.15 -3.56 -13.70
CA LEU A 142 8.89 -4.60 -12.97
C LEU A 142 8.61 -4.60 -11.47
N THR A 143 8.07 -3.51 -10.91
CA THR A 143 7.71 -3.42 -9.50
C THR A 143 6.46 -4.24 -9.16
N GLY A 144 5.65 -4.57 -10.17
CA GLY A 144 4.40 -5.30 -10.04
C GLY A 144 3.17 -4.42 -9.77
N PHE A 145 3.35 -3.09 -9.68
CA PHE A 145 2.24 -2.14 -9.66
C PHE A 145 1.74 -1.89 -11.08
N THR A 146 0.42 -1.76 -11.25
CA THR A 146 -0.15 -1.36 -12.53
C THR A 146 -0.04 0.16 -12.73
N ALA A 147 -0.14 0.62 -13.98
CA ALA A 147 -0.14 2.05 -14.28
C ALA A 147 -1.27 2.80 -13.55
N GLU A 148 -2.44 2.16 -13.39
CA GLU A 148 -3.58 2.71 -12.67
C GLU A 148 -3.30 2.83 -11.17
N GLU A 149 -2.64 1.83 -10.56
CA GLU A 149 -2.25 1.86 -9.15
C GLU A 149 -1.21 2.96 -8.91
N ILE A 150 -0.23 3.12 -9.80
CA ILE A 150 0.77 4.20 -9.71
C ILE A 150 0.11 5.57 -9.86
N ALA A 151 -0.79 5.73 -10.84
CA ALA A 151 -1.52 6.98 -11.04
C ALA A 151 -2.39 7.34 -9.81
N ALA A 152 -3.01 6.36 -9.17
CA ALA A 152 -3.81 6.57 -7.96
C ALA A 152 -2.98 6.98 -6.73
N LEU A 153 -1.68 6.65 -6.70
CA LEU A 153 -0.76 7.06 -5.63
C LEU A 153 -0.17 8.45 -5.86
N THR A 154 -0.11 8.90 -7.12
CA THR A 154 0.37 10.23 -7.44
C THR A 154 -0.74 11.23 -7.09
N PRO A 155 -0.53 12.17 -6.15
CA PRO A 155 -1.52 13.21 -5.89
C PRO A 155 -1.79 13.93 -7.20
N GLU A 156 -3.08 14.15 -7.52
CA GLU A 156 -3.44 15.03 -8.63
C GLU A 156 -2.60 16.31 -8.46
N GLN A 157 -1.80 16.63 -9.46
CA GLN A 157 -1.17 17.94 -9.51
C GLN A 157 -2.34 18.92 -9.55
N ILE A 158 -2.63 19.53 -8.40
CA ILE A 158 -3.57 20.65 -8.34
C ILE A 158 -2.89 21.70 -9.22
N GLU A 159 -3.37 21.83 -10.47
CA GLU A 159 -2.93 22.94 -11.29
C GLU A 159 -3.19 24.22 -10.48
N PRO A 160 -2.20 25.09 -10.31
CA PRO A 160 -2.40 26.33 -9.59
C PRO A 160 -3.61 27.01 -10.20
N GLY A 161 -4.58 27.39 -9.37
CA GLY A 161 -5.75 28.11 -9.83
C GLY A 161 -5.31 29.27 -10.71
N LEU A 162 -6.09 29.60 -11.74
CA LEU A 162 -5.81 30.72 -12.67
C LEU A 162 -5.79 32.10 -11.97
N THR A 163 -6.12 32.13 -10.69
CA THR A 163 -6.11 33.32 -9.84
C THR A 163 -5.02 33.18 -8.76
N ASP A 164 -4.20 34.19 -8.65
CA ASP A 164 -3.30 34.36 -7.51
C ASP A 164 -4.17 34.53 -6.25
N GLU A 165 -4.10 33.59 -5.31
CA GLU A 165 -4.89 33.63 -4.05
C GLU A 165 -4.54 34.85 -3.20
N ASP A 166 -3.33 35.38 -3.32
CA ASP A 166 -2.82 36.56 -2.61
C ASP A 166 -3.01 37.86 -3.41
N ALA A 167 -3.55 37.79 -4.64
CA ALA A 167 -3.79 39.01 -5.42
C ALA A 167 -4.92 39.84 -4.80
N VAL A 168 -4.58 40.92 -4.21
CA VAL A 168 -5.53 41.95 -3.74
C VAL A 168 -5.94 42.79 -4.95
N PRO A 169 -7.22 42.74 -5.39
CA PRO A 169 -7.66 43.61 -6.49
C PRO A 169 -7.52 45.07 -6.13
N ASP A 170 -7.12 45.88 -7.09
CA ASP A 170 -7.02 47.33 -6.90
C ASP A 170 -8.35 47.91 -6.40
N VAL A 171 -8.25 48.80 -5.41
CA VAL A 171 -9.45 49.46 -4.87
C VAL A 171 -10.00 50.41 -5.96
N PRO A 172 -11.26 50.23 -6.37
CA PRO A 172 -11.85 51.10 -7.38
C PRO A 172 -11.87 52.57 -6.92
N GLU A 173 -11.55 53.48 -7.81
CA GLU A 173 -11.52 54.93 -7.51
C GLU A 173 -12.86 55.45 -6.98
N GLN A 174 -13.95 54.83 -7.40
CA GLN A 174 -15.29 55.11 -6.87
C GLN A 174 -15.85 53.82 -6.21
N PRO A 175 -16.13 53.85 -4.90
CA PRO A 175 -16.69 52.70 -4.23
C PRO A 175 -18.09 52.38 -4.75
N VAL A 176 -18.33 51.12 -5.11
CA VAL A 176 -19.65 50.63 -5.53
C VAL A 176 -20.61 50.51 -4.36
N THR A 177 -20.05 50.32 -3.17
CA THR A 177 -20.82 50.12 -1.91
C THR A 177 -20.63 51.29 -0.98
N VAL A 178 -21.70 51.80 -0.43
CA VAL A 178 -21.70 52.86 0.59
C VAL A 178 -22.10 52.34 1.96
N LEU A 179 -21.77 53.08 3.01
CA LEU A 179 -22.09 52.68 4.37
C LEU A 179 -23.62 52.50 4.54
N GLY A 180 -24.06 51.36 5.01
CA GLY A 180 -25.47 51.01 5.22
C GLY A 180 -26.09 50.18 4.12
N ASP A 181 -25.36 49.94 3.00
CA ASP A 181 -25.84 49.08 1.93
C ASP A 181 -25.91 47.61 2.38
N VAL A 182 -26.92 46.92 1.93
CA VAL A 182 -27.10 45.47 2.16
C VAL A 182 -27.23 44.77 0.81
N TRP A 183 -26.27 43.89 0.55
CA TRP A 183 -26.23 43.06 -0.65
C TRP A 183 -26.86 41.68 -0.39
N LEU A 184 -27.57 41.17 -1.36
CA LEU A 184 -28.17 39.84 -1.32
C LEU A 184 -27.36 38.91 -2.21
N LEU A 185 -26.74 37.88 -1.64
CA LEU A 185 -25.95 36.85 -2.32
C LEU A 185 -26.66 35.51 -2.19
N GLY A 186 -27.66 35.29 -3.03
CA GLY A 186 -28.58 34.16 -2.89
C GLY A 186 -29.34 34.24 -1.57
N LYS A 187 -29.13 33.31 -0.66
CA LYS A 187 -29.74 33.30 0.70
C LYS A 187 -28.93 34.05 1.78
N HIS A 188 -27.75 34.53 1.41
CA HIS A 188 -26.86 35.24 2.33
C HIS A 188 -27.00 36.74 2.18
N ARG A 189 -26.73 37.49 3.25
CA ARG A 189 -26.75 38.94 3.29
C ARG A 189 -25.37 39.45 3.72
N LEU A 190 -24.88 40.47 3.00
CA LEU A 190 -23.65 41.18 3.32
C LEU A 190 -23.97 42.64 3.51
N MET A 191 -23.45 43.28 4.52
CA MET A 191 -23.70 44.70 4.79
C MET A 191 -22.38 45.46 4.91
N CYS A 192 -22.32 46.58 4.26
CA CYS A 192 -21.26 47.55 4.49
C CYS A 192 -21.58 48.39 5.73
N GLY A 193 -20.94 48.09 6.88
CA GLY A 193 -21.27 48.75 8.14
C GLY A 193 -20.31 48.41 9.27
N ASP A 194 -20.46 49.09 10.39
CA ASP A 194 -19.72 48.78 11.60
C ASP A 194 -20.35 47.60 12.34
N SER A 195 -19.59 46.52 12.48
CA SER A 195 -20.02 45.31 13.18
C SER A 195 -20.23 45.48 14.69
N THR A 196 -19.76 46.58 15.26
CA THR A 196 -19.97 46.95 16.69
C THR A 196 -21.25 47.78 16.88
N ASN A 197 -21.87 48.28 15.82
CA ASN A 197 -23.10 49.01 15.86
C ASN A 197 -24.32 48.11 15.88
N VAL A 198 -25.06 48.13 16.98
CA VAL A 198 -26.24 47.25 17.20
C VAL A 198 -27.31 47.47 16.14
N ASP A 199 -27.55 48.69 15.67
CA ASP A 199 -28.57 48.99 14.65
C ASP A 199 -28.17 48.40 13.29
N ALA A 200 -26.88 48.49 12.94
CA ALA A 200 -26.34 47.86 11.71
C ALA A 200 -26.51 46.33 11.75
N VAL A 201 -26.14 45.71 12.84
CA VAL A 201 -26.30 44.26 13.04
C VAL A 201 -27.77 43.86 12.99
N SER A 202 -28.66 44.59 13.66
CA SER A 202 -30.11 44.33 13.63
C SER A 202 -30.70 44.45 12.22
N LYS A 203 -30.25 45.42 11.43
CA LYS A 203 -30.63 45.59 10.02
C LYS A 203 -30.15 44.43 9.14
N LEU A 204 -28.94 43.95 9.35
CA LEU A 204 -28.37 42.82 8.62
C LEU A 204 -29.13 41.51 8.92
N THR A 205 -29.42 41.25 10.20
CA THR A 205 -30.09 40.03 10.67
C THR A 205 -31.60 40.07 10.56
N GLN A 206 -32.20 41.22 10.23
CA GLN A 206 -33.65 41.45 10.23
C GLN A 206 -34.32 41.09 11.59
N GLY A 207 -33.61 41.26 12.69
CA GLY A 207 -34.03 40.89 14.02
C GLY A 207 -34.01 39.39 14.35
N GLY A 208 -33.42 38.58 13.45
CA GLY A 208 -33.13 37.17 13.69
C GLY A 208 -31.79 36.98 14.40
N GLY A 209 -31.67 35.91 15.20
CA GLY A 209 -30.40 35.61 15.90
C GLY A 209 -29.28 35.25 14.93
N LEU A 210 -28.04 35.65 15.25
CA LEU A 210 -26.81 35.22 14.55
C LEU A 210 -26.55 33.76 14.93
N ILE A 211 -26.41 32.89 13.94
CA ILE A 211 -25.86 31.54 14.12
C ILE A 211 -24.36 31.68 13.85
N CYS A 212 -23.55 31.70 14.92
CA CYS A 212 -22.08 31.51 14.76
C CYS A 212 -21.83 30.03 14.47
N CYS A 213 -21.17 29.75 13.34
CA CYS A 213 -20.53 28.46 13.05
C CYS A 213 -19.14 28.41 13.66
#